data_b2d2d896499962a117ab3a58bfc505e4
#
_entry.id   b2d2d896499962a117ab3a58bfc505e4
#
_cell.length_a   1.000
_cell.length_b   1.000
_cell.length_c   1.000
_cell.angle_alpha   90.00
_cell.angle_beta   90.00
_cell.angle_gamma   90.00
#
_symmetry.space_group_name_H-M   'P 1'
#
loop_
_entity.id
_entity.type
_entity.pdbx_description
1 polymer ?
#
loop_
_entity_poly.entity_id
_entity_poly.type
_entity_poly.pdbx_seq_one_letter_code
_entity_poly.pdbx_strand_id
1 'polypeptide(L)'
;GVFFETEHIYTLDNTSEMMLAVLSAAAQEESHTKSEIMNISIEQRFSRGIFLTPKLLGYDVDEDGNLVINKEEAETVRLCYYLFLNGFPTAEIAEILMQLKRKTKLGNTKWSSGTVGSLLKNERYCGDVLSRKTFTPNYLDHKSKKNRHDRNQYRQTNHHEAIVDRDIYNAAQKMLTVTKYAKKGFPFPNLKVVDGGALKGFVSVNR
;
A
#
# COMPACT_ATOMS: atom_id res chain seq x y z
N GLY A 1 -48.01 0.76 2.29
CA GLY A 1 -47.28 1.26 3.46
C GLY A 1 -46.31 0.21 3.99
N VAL A 2 -45.25 0.66 4.65
CA VAL A 2 -44.28 -0.18 5.33
C VAL A 2 -44.47 0.01 6.84
N PHE A 3 -44.44 -1.09 7.59
CA PHE A 3 -44.46 -1.06 9.05
C PHE A 3 -43.07 -1.41 9.60
N PHE A 4 -42.46 -0.50 10.34
CA PHE A 4 -41.23 -0.72 11.06
C PHE A 4 -41.54 -1.31 12.43
N GLU A 5 -41.28 -2.60 12.58
CA GLU A 5 -41.70 -3.39 13.72
C GLU A 5 -41.03 -2.97 15.04
N THR A 6 -39.75 -2.60 14.98
CA THR A 6 -38.98 -2.20 16.15
C THR A 6 -39.36 -0.83 16.68
N GLU A 7 -39.64 0.12 15.80
CA GLU A 7 -39.99 1.51 16.13
C GLU A 7 -41.48 1.72 16.23
N HIS A 8 -42.33 0.71 15.89
CA HIS A 8 -43.76 0.78 15.82
C HIS A 8 -44.28 1.92 14.93
N ILE A 9 -43.63 2.15 13.80
CA ILE A 9 -43.95 3.24 12.86
C ILE A 9 -44.61 2.65 11.61
N TYR A 10 -45.75 3.23 11.21
CA TYR A 10 -46.42 2.90 9.96
C TYR A 10 -46.34 4.07 8.99
N THR A 11 -45.73 3.87 7.81
CA THR A 11 -45.38 4.96 6.87
C THR A 11 -46.55 5.76 6.29
N LEU A 12 -47.80 5.31 6.46
CA LEU A 12 -49.00 6.02 5.99
C LEU A 12 -49.67 6.89 7.06
N ASP A 13 -49.15 6.89 8.29
CA ASP A 13 -49.63 7.78 9.34
C ASP A 13 -49.02 9.17 9.20
N ASN A 14 -49.81 10.22 9.41
CA ASN A 14 -49.39 11.61 9.25
C ASN A 14 -48.21 12.03 10.16
N THR A 15 -48.05 11.36 11.30
CA THR A 15 -46.94 11.62 12.25
C THR A 15 -45.67 10.86 11.90
N SER A 16 -45.76 9.83 11.05
CA SER A 16 -44.69 8.92 10.71
C SER A 16 -43.57 9.60 9.90
N GLU A 17 -43.92 10.54 9.03
CA GLU A 17 -42.94 11.29 8.22
C GLU A 17 -42.01 12.09 9.13
N MET A 18 -42.56 12.82 10.10
CA MET A 18 -41.75 13.58 11.06
C MET A 18 -40.89 12.68 11.93
N MET A 19 -41.43 11.53 12.39
CA MET A 19 -40.70 10.59 13.22
C MET A 19 -39.58 9.90 12.47
N LEU A 20 -39.79 9.51 11.21
CA LEU A 20 -38.75 8.98 10.34
C LEU A 20 -37.68 10.00 10.04
N ALA A 21 -38.01 11.28 9.84
CA ALA A 21 -37.06 12.34 9.65
C ALA A 21 -36.17 12.53 10.90
N VAL A 22 -36.75 12.54 12.10
CA VAL A 22 -36.01 12.66 13.36
C VAL A 22 -35.13 11.44 13.59
N LEU A 23 -35.62 10.22 13.37
CA LEU A 23 -34.80 9.01 13.51
C LEU A 23 -33.65 8.96 12.49
N SER A 24 -33.93 9.37 11.24
CA SER A 24 -32.90 9.45 10.19
C SER A 24 -31.82 10.47 10.54
N ALA A 25 -32.22 11.64 11.06
CA ALA A 25 -31.28 12.66 11.51
C ALA A 25 -30.42 12.18 12.70
N ALA A 26 -31.05 11.50 13.67
CA ALA A 26 -30.33 10.93 14.81
C ALA A 26 -29.33 9.85 14.39
N ALA A 27 -29.71 8.94 13.49
CA ALA A 27 -28.83 7.91 12.96
C ALA A 27 -27.66 8.50 12.15
N GLN A 28 -27.89 9.58 11.41
CA GLN A 28 -26.85 10.30 10.68
C GLN A 28 -25.88 10.97 11.64
N GLU A 29 -26.35 11.62 12.71
CA GLU A 29 -25.52 12.25 13.72
C GLU A 29 -24.69 11.22 14.50
N GLU A 30 -25.27 10.07 14.82
CA GLU A 30 -24.53 8.98 15.44
C GLU A 30 -23.39 8.47 14.54
N SER A 31 -23.66 8.32 13.25
CA SER A 31 -22.64 7.92 12.27
C SER A 31 -21.52 8.96 12.14
N HIS A 32 -21.86 10.25 12.14
CA HIS A 32 -20.90 11.35 12.14
C HIS A 32 -20.00 11.33 13.37
N THR A 33 -20.60 11.27 14.56
CA THR A 33 -19.91 11.22 15.83
C THR A 33 -18.96 10.01 15.93
N LYS A 34 -19.41 8.82 15.51
CA LYS A 34 -18.55 7.62 15.43
C LYS A 34 -17.34 7.83 14.52
N SER A 35 -17.54 8.48 13.37
CA SER A 35 -16.45 8.79 12.44
C SER A 35 -15.42 9.77 13.05
N GLU A 36 -15.88 10.79 13.79
CA GLU A 36 -15.01 11.74 14.47
C GLU A 36 -14.20 11.07 15.59
N ILE A 37 -14.85 10.28 16.45
CA ILE A 37 -14.19 9.53 17.52
C ILE A 37 -13.12 8.59 16.95
N MET A 38 -13.42 7.89 15.84
CA MET A 38 -12.47 7.03 15.18
C MET A 38 -11.25 7.82 14.68
N ASN A 39 -11.46 8.99 14.07
CA ASN A 39 -10.37 9.86 13.59
C ASN A 39 -9.48 10.33 14.74
N ILE A 40 -10.06 10.77 15.85
CA ILE A 40 -9.32 11.20 17.06
C ILE A 40 -8.51 10.01 17.63
N SER A 41 -9.13 8.84 17.74
CA SER A 41 -8.46 7.62 18.22
C SER A 41 -7.25 7.24 17.34
N ILE A 42 -7.39 7.35 16.02
CA ILE A 42 -6.29 7.09 15.07
C ILE A 42 -5.17 8.12 15.24
N GLU A 43 -5.49 9.40 15.39
CA GLU A 43 -4.51 10.45 15.63
C GLU A 43 -3.73 10.24 16.93
N GLN A 44 -4.40 9.93 18.01
CA GLN A 44 -3.78 9.64 19.30
C GLN A 44 -2.84 8.43 19.23
N ARG A 45 -3.23 7.37 18.50
CA ARG A 45 -2.34 6.21 18.28
C ARG A 45 -1.10 6.59 17.49
N PHE A 46 -1.25 7.31 16.40
CA PHE A 46 -0.13 7.72 15.55
C PHE A 46 0.83 8.69 16.27
N SER A 47 0.30 9.61 17.09
CA SER A 47 1.13 10.51 17.90
C SER A 47 1.96 9.78 18.97
N ARG A 48 1.50 8.61 19.42
CA ARG A 48 2.22 7.73 20.35
C ARG A 48 3.15 6.74 19.64
N GLY A 49 3.28 6.81 18.30
CA GLY A 49 4.09 5.87 17.52
C GLY A 49 3.46 4.48 17.33
N ILE A 50 2.18 4.30 17.67
CA ILE A 50 1.46 3.04 17.50
C ILE A 50 0.85 3.03 16.11
N PHE A 51 1.42 2.25 15.19
CA PHE A 51 0.96 2.14 13.82
C PHE A 51 0.24 0.82 13.59
N LEU A 52 -0.83 0.87 12.78
CA LEU A 52 -1.50 -0.34 12.34
C LEU A 52 -0.56 -1.13 11.42
N THR A 53 -0.36 -2.40 11.75
CA THR A 53 0.52 -3.29 11.02
C THR A 53 -0.31 -4.19 10.10
N PRO A 54 -0.37 -3.90 8.80
CA PRO A 54 -1.03 -4.79 7.85
C PRO A 54 -0.18 -6.05 7.63
N LYS A 55 -0.82 -7.13 7.20
CA LYS A 55 -0.12 -8.31 6.72
C LYS A 55 0.78 -7.92 5.54
N LEU A 56 2.08 -8.02 5.72
CA LEU A 56 3.09 -7.62 4.75
C LEU A 56 3.99 -8.81 4.41
N LEU A 57 4.26 -9.03 3.12
CA LEU A 57 5.18 -10.08 2.69
C LEU A 57 6.57 -9.83 3.29
N GLY A 58 7.21 -10.86 3.81
CA GLY A 58 8.52 -10.75 4.45
C GLY A 58 8.46 -10.45 5.93
N TYR A 59 7.29 -10.17 6.48
CA TYR A 59 7.10 -9.93 7.91
C TYR A 59 5.95 -10.75 8.49
N ASP A 60 6.17 -11.27 9.67
CA ASP A 60 5.14 -11.76 10.55
C ASP A 60 4.86 -10.72 11.64
N VAL A 61 3.77 -10.87 12.36
CA VAL A 61 3.37 -9.97 13.45
C VAL A 61 3.48 -10.76 14.74
N ASP A 62 4.23 -10.25 15.71
CA ASP A 62 4.34 -10.85 17.03
C ASP A 62 3.09 -10.56 17.89
N GLU A 63 3.06 -11.07 19.13
CA GLU A 63 1.95 -10.93 20.07
C GLU A 63 1.72 -9.44 20.45
N ASP A 64 2.77 -8.62 20.41
CA ASP A 64 2.73 -7.18 20.70
C ASP A 64 2.34 -6.32 19.50
N GLY A 65 2.17 -6.93 18.32
CA GLY A 65 1.81 -6.25 17.08
C GLY A 65 3.00 -5.69 16.29
N ASN A 66 4.25 -6.02 16.65
CA ASN A 66 5.44 -5.59 15.94
C ASN A 66 5.73 -6.46 14.73
N LEU A 67 6.42 -5.86 13.73
CA LEU A 67 6.88 -6.58 12.54
C LEU A 67 8.17 -7.34 12.84
N VAL A 68 8.15 -8.65 12.68
CA VAL A 68 9.30 -9.55 12.78
C VAL A 68 9.60 -10.14 11.41
N ILE A 69 10.89 -10.19 11.02
CA ILE A 69 11.28 -10.70 9.70
C ILE A 69 10.99 -12.18 9.57
N ASN A 70 10.17 -12.55 8.59
CA ASN A 70 10.03 -13.92 8.10
C ASN A 70 11.12 -14.19 7.06
N LYS A 71 12.11 -15.01 7.40
CA LYS A 71 13.30 -15.24 6.57
C LYS A 71 12.98 -15.75 5.17
N GLU A 72 12.03 -16.70 5.04
CA GLU A 72 11.66 -17.28 3.75
C GLU A 72 10.98 -16.25 2.83
N GLU A 73 10.02 -15.50 3.36
CA GLU A 73 9.32 -14.45 2.62
C GLU A 73 10.24 -13.26 2.31
N ALA A 74 11.16 -12.92 3.23
CA ALA A 74 12.10 -11.81 3.07
C ALA A 74 13.06 -12.02 1.89
N GLU A 75 13.46 -13.27 1.60
CA GLU A 75 14.24 -13.59 0.40
C GLU A 75 13.50 -13.21 -0.89
N THR A 76 12.19 -13.42 -0.94
CA THR A 76 11.37 -13.02 -2.10
C THR A 76 11.35 -11.49 -2.27
N VAL A 77 11.27 -10.76 -1.16
CA VAL A 77 11.35 -9.29 -1.18
C VAL A 77 12.72 -8.81 -1.68
N ARG A 78 13.81 -9.37 -1.13
CA ARG A 78 15.18 -9.02 -1.57
C ARG A 78 15.40 -9.34 -3.04
N LEU A 79 14.89 -10.48 -3.52
CA LEU A 79 14.94 -10.86 -4.93
C LEU A 79 14.22 -9.84 -5.82
N CYS A 80 13.05 -9.34 -5.42
CA CYS A 80 12.33 -8.30 -6.16
C CYS A 80 13.18 -7.02 -6.32
N TYR A 81 13.80 -6.55 -5.24
CA TYR A 81 14.67 -5.37 -5.29
C TYR A 81 15.92 -5.62 -6.13
N TYR A 82 16.55 -6.79 -5.98
CA TYR A 82 17.72 -7.18 -6.77
C TYR A 82 17.43 -7.18 -8.28
N LEU A 83 16.38 -7.86 -8.71
CA LEU A 83 15.98 -7.91 -10.12
C LEU A 83 15.65 -6.51 -10.66
N PHE A 84 14.90 -5.72 -9.88
CA PHE A 84 14.51 -4.38 -10.29
C PHE A 84 15.72 -3.46 -10.48
N LEU A 85 16.70 -3.47 -9.56
CA LEU A 85 17.92 -2.69 -9.66
C LEU A 85 18.82 -3.16 -10.80
N ASN A 86 18.74 -4.43 -11.21
CA ASN A 86 19.41 -4.94 -12.41
C ASN A 86 18.65 -4.62 -13.72
N GLY A 87 17.59 -3.82 -13.67
CA GLY A 87 16.89 -3.30 -14.84
C GLY A 87 15.72 -4.13 -15.34
N PHE A 88 15.33 -5.20 -14.63
CA PHE A 88 14.14 -5.99 -15.01
C PHE A 88 12.87 -5.18 -14.79
N PRO A 89 11.96 -5.08 -15.77
CA PRO A 89 10.67 -4.44 -15.58
C PRO A 89 9.79 -5.24 -14.64
N THR A 90 8.86 -4.57 -13.95
CA THR A 90 7.99 -5.20 -12.95
C THR A 90 7.13 -6.34 -13.50
N ALA A 91 6.85 -6.37 -14.82
CA ALA A 91 6.13 -7.46 -15.46
C ALA A 91 6.98 -8.73 -15.52
N GLU A 92 8.24 -8.62 -15.97
CA GLU A 92 9.17 -9.75 -16.02
C GLU A 92 9.52 -10.28 -14.63
N ILE A 93 9.67 -9.38 -13.64
CA ILE A 93 9.86 -9.79 -12.24
C ILE A 93 8.69 -10.65 -11.77
N ALA A 94 7.45 -10.25 -12.09
CA ALA A 94 6.26 -11.02 -11.74
C ALA A 94 6.28 -12.42 -12.40
N GLU A 95 6.70 -12.53 -13.65
CA GLU A 95 6.85 -13.82 -14.37
C GLU A 95 7.92 -14.70 -13.73
N ILE A 96 9.09 -14.14 -13.41
CA ILE A 96 10.18 -14.85 -12.72
C ILE A 96 9.71 -15.40 -11.36
N LEU A 97 8.99 -14.60 -10.58
CA LEU A 97 8.45 -15.04 -9.28
C LEU A 97 7.43 -16.18 -9.44
N MET A 98 6.59 -16.15 -10.48
CA MET A 98 5.65 -17.24 -10.80
C MET A 98 6.38 -18.51 -11.22
N GLN A 99 7.42 -18.40 -12.06
CA GLN A 99 8.25 -19.54 -12.46
C GLN A 99 8.98 -20.18 -11.27
N LEU A 100 9.48 -19.36 -10.33
CA LEU A 100 10.11 -19.81 -9.09
C LEU A 100 9.09 -20.28 -8.03
N LYS A 101 7.78 -20.26 -8.35
CA LYS A 101 6.67 -20.63 -7.45
C LYS A 101 6.72 -19.88 -6.11
N ARG A 102 7.25 -18.64 -6.10
CA ARG A 102 7.27 -17.81 -4.90
C ARG A 102 5.84 -17.41 -4.52
N LYS A 103 5.52 -17.54 -3.24
CA LYS A 103 4.18 -17.22 -2.71
C LYS A 103 4.06 -15.73 -2.40
N THR A 104 2.88 -15.18 -2.62
CA THR A 104 2.47 -13.87 -2.10
C THR A 104 2.10 -14.01 -0.63
N LYS A 105 1.91 -12.90 0.10
CA LYS A 105 1.46 -12.94 1.51
C LYS A 105 0.11 -13.64 1.71
N LEU A 106 -0.71 -13.77 0.66
CA LEU A 106 -1.97 -14.50 0.66
C LEU A 106 -1.81 -16.00 0.34
N GLY A 107 -0.56 -16.47 0.17
CA GLY A 107 -0.24 -17.87 -0.08
C GLY A 107 -0.41 -18.34 -1.54
N ASN A 108 -0.87 -17.47 -2.45
CA ASN A 108 -0.97 -17.80 -3.86
C ASN A 108 0.34 -17.50 -4.60
N THR A 109 0.53 -18.11 -5.78
CA THR A 109 1.72 -17.92 -6.63
C THR A 109 1.47 -16.98 -7.80
N LYS A 110 0.29 -16.34 -7.88
CA LYS A 110 -0.02 -15.40 -8.96
C LYS A 110 0.51 -14.02 -8.62
N TRP A 111 1.48 -13.56 -9.39
CA TRP A 111 2.06 -12.23 -9.29
C TRP A 111 1.59 -11.34 -10.42
N SER A 112 1.46 -10.06 -10.16
CA SER A 112 1.17 -9.04 -11.16
C SER A 112 2.22 -7.93 -11.10
N SER A 113 2.43 -7.24 -12.22
CA SER A 113 3.29 -6.05 -12.28
C SER A 113 2.89 -5.00 -11.23
N GLY A 114 1.57 -4.85 -10.97
CA GLY A 114 1.06 -3.94 -9.94
C GLY A 114 1.45 -4.36 -8.53
N THR A 115 1.43 -5.67 -8.23
CA THR A 115 1.85 -6.20 -6.91
C THR A 115 3.34 -5.95 -6.68
N VAL A 116 4.19 -6.26 -7.67
CA VAL A 116 5.63 -5.99 -7.62
C VAL A 116 5.89 -4.49 -7.47
N GLY A 117 5.20 -3.65 -8.27
CA GLY A 117 5.33 -2.19 -8.18
C GLY A 117 4.90 -1.61 -6.83
N SER A 118 3.88 -2.20 -6.19
CA SER A 118 3.45 -1.81 -4.85
C SER A 118 4.45 -2.23 -3.78
N LEU A 119 5.05 -3.43 -3.92
CA LEU A 119 6.10 -3.92 -3.05
C LEU A 119 7.31 -2.98 -3.10
N LEU A 120 7.82 -2.66 -4.28
CA LEU A 120 8.99 -1.79 -4.45
C LEU A 120 8.80 -0.37 -3.89
N LYS A 121 7.55 0.13 -3.83
CA LYS A 121 7.22 1.47 -3.31
C LYS A 121 6.99 1.52 -1.80
N ASN A 122 6.93 0.38 -1.14
CA ASN A 122 6.55 0.34 0.26
C ASN A 122 7.76 0.61 1.16
N GLU A 123 7.74 1.75 1.86
CA GLU A 123 8.80 2.19 2.76
C GLU A 123 9.00 1.27 3.97
N ARG A 124 8.06 0.38 4.27
CA ARG A 124 8.20 -0.55 5.38
C ARG A 124 9.34 -1.54 5.17
N TYR A 125 9.72 -1.81 3.93
CA TYR A 125 10.84 -2.70 3.65
C TYR A 125 12.21 -2.13 4.04
N CYS A 126 12.33 -0.79 4.16
CA CYS A 126 13.55 -0.16 4.71
C CYS A 126 13.40 0.24 6.20
N GLY A 127 12.41 -0.32 6.89
CA GLY A 127 12.21 -0.09 8.33
C GLY A 127 11.41 1.17 8.67
N ASP A 128 10.95 1.95 7.69
CA ASP A 128 10.16 3.15 7.91
C ASP A 128 8.66 2.87 7.91
N VAL A 129 7.90 3.72 8.58
CA VAL A 129 6.44 3.71 8.50
C VAL A 129 5.94 5.10 8.15
N LEU A 130 5.08 5.17 7.14
CA LEU A 130 4.32 6.37 6.78
C LEU A 130 2.83 6.05 6.91
N SER A 131 2.17 6.71 7.84
CA SER A 131 0.74 6.54 8.10
C SER A 131 -0.09 7.68 7.52
N ARG A 132 -1.39 7.43 7.36
CA ARG A 132 -2.35 8.38 6.79
C ARG A 132 -2.04 8.78 5.33
N LYS A 133 -1.60 7.80 4.54
CA LYS A 133 -1.42 7.98 3.07
C LYS A 133 -2.74 8.24 2.35
N THR A 134 -3.84 7.75 2.91
CA THR A 134 -5.21 7.93 2.43
C THR A 134 -6.12 8.30 3.59
N PHE A 135 -7.23 8.93 3.30
CA PHE A 135 -8.29 9.22 4.26
C PHE A 135 -9.65 9.24 3.56
N THR A 136 -10.72 9.07 4.34
CA THR A 136 -12.10 9.19 3.85
C THR A 136 -12.61 10.56 4.23
N PRO A 137 -12.82 11.48 3.28
CA PRO A 137 -13.24 12.85 3.57
C PRO A 137 -14.69 12.92 4.04
N ASN A 138 -15.55 12.07 3.50
CA ASN A 138 -16.97 12.04 3.82
C ASN A 138 -17.35 10.66 4.35
N TYR A 139 -17.93 10.61 5.55
CA TYR A 139 -18.35 9.38 6.20
C TYR A 139 -19.55 8.70 5.51
N LEU A 140 -20.34 9.46 4.72
CA LEU A 140 -21.48 8.93 3.97
C LEU A 140 -21.05 8.16 2.71
N ASP A 141 -20.07 8.69 1.99
CA ASP A 141 -19.63 8.12 0.69
C ASP A 141 -18.67 6.94 0.84
N HIS A 142 -18.03 6.79 1.99
CA HIS A 142 -16.99 5.80 2.29
C HIS A 142 -15.84 5.73 1.27
N LYS A 143 -15.70 6.75 0.39
CA LYS A 143 -14.67 6.79 -0.65
C LYS A 143 -13.35 7.28 -0.08
N SER A 144 -12.33 6.43 -0.19
CA SER A 144 -10.97 6.80 0.21
C SER A 144 -10.30 7.70 -0.82
N LYS A 145 -9.68 8.79 -0.37
CA LYS A 145 -8.89 9.73 -1.16
C LYS A 145 -7.43 9.69 -0.73
N LYS A 146 -6.51 9.85 -1.69
CA LYS A 146 -5.08 9.99 -1.39
C LYS A 146 -4.85 11.28 -0.61
N ASN A 147 -4.15 11.20 0.51
CA ASN A 147 -3.77 12.36 1.30
C ASN A 147 -2.62 13.10 0.59
N ARG A 148 -2.90 14.32 0.12
CA ARG A 148 -1.93 15.23 -0.52
C ARG A 148 -1.63 16.43 0.38
N HIS A 149 -1.44 16.18 1.68
CA HIS A 149 -1.32 17.17 2.76
C HIS A 149 -2.66 17.78 3.21
N ASP A 150 -3.80 17.17 2.84
CA ASP A 150 -5.12 17.57 3.35
C ASP A 150 -5.25 17.28 4.86
N ARG A 151 -4.53 16.28 5.37
CA ARG A 151 -4.47 15.88 6.79
C ARG A 151 -3.04 15.53 7.17
N ASN A 152 -2.70 15.69 8.46
CA ASN A 152 -1.39 15.35 9.00
C ASN A 152 -1.01 13.90 8.67
N GLN A 153 0.19 13.71 8.14
CA GLN A 153 0.81 12.41 7.95
C GLN A 153 1.83 12.18 9.06
N TYR A 154 1.96 10.94 9.50
CA TYR A 154 2.89 10.56 10.56
C TYR A 154 3.95 9.64 9.97
N ARG A 155 5.21 10.05 10.10
CA ARG A 155 6.34 9.26 9.63
C ARG A 155 7.22 8.91 10.81
N GLN A 156 7.57 7.64 10.91
CA GLN A 156 8.58 7.14 11.83
C GLN A 156 9.64 6.40 11.04
N THR A 157 10.89 6.76 11.28
CA THR A 157 12.07 6.10 10.69
C THR A 157 12.59 5.04 11.66
N ASN A 158 13.12 3.94 11.12
CA ASN A 158 13.67 2.83 11.92
C ASN A 158 12.65 2.28 12.96
N HIS A 159 11.40 2.13 12.55
CA HIS A 159 10.34 1.59 13.39
C HIS A 159 10.51 0.09 13.66
N HIS A 160 11.03 -0.65 12.71
CA HIS A 160 11.22 -2.09 12.77
C HIS A 160 12.46 -2.50 11.97
N GLU A 161 12.88 -3.74 12.11
CA GLU A 161 14.02 -4.29 11.39
C GLU A 161 13.78 -4.26 9.87
N ALA A 162 14.73 -3.72 9.11
CA ALA A 162 14.63 -3.58 7.67
C ALA A 162 14.98 -4.89 6.95
N ILE A 163 14.18 -5.28 5.94
CA ILE A 163 14.52 -6.40 5.03
C ILE A 163 15.53 -5.92 3.97
N VAL A 164 15.45 -4.66 3.59
CA VAL A 164 16.25 -4.05 2.53
C VAL A 164 16.89 -2.78 3.07
N ASP A 165 18.18 -2.61 2.82
CA ASP A 165 18.91 -1.41 3.23
C ASP A 165 18.30 -0.14 2.63
N ARG A 166 18.37 0.95 3.38
CA ARG A 166 17.81 2.24 2.99
C ARG A 166 18.36 2.75 1.67
N ASP A 167 19.64 2.51 1.38
CA ASP A 167 20.28 2.94 0.13
C ASP A 167 19.73 2.17 -1.06
N ILE A 168 19.51 0.87 -0.91
CA ILE A 168 18.87 0.00 -1.91
C ILE A 168 17.44 0.46 -2.17
N TYR A 169 16.68 0.74 -1.11
CA TYR A 169 15.32 1.27 -1.22
C TYR A 169 15.32 2.61 -1.97
N ASN A 170 16.18 3.55 -1.59
CA ASN A 170 16.27 4.87 -2.22
C ASN A 170 16.67 4.78 -3.69
N ALA A 171 17.60 3.88 -4.04
CA ALA A 171 17.98 3.61 -5.42
C ALA A 171 16.79 3.10 -6.24
N ALA A 172 16.01 2.17 -5.69
CA ALA A 172 14.79 1.67 -6.33
C ALA A 172 13.73 2.78 -6.51
N GLN A 173 13.55 3.69 -5.54
CA GLN A 173 12.65 4.83 -5.67
C GLN A 173 13.08 5.78 -6.80
N LYS A 174 14.41 6.07 -6.91
CA LYS A 174 14.95 6.88 -8.01
C LYS A 174 14.65 6.22 -9.35
N MET A 175 14.90 4.91 -9.50
CA MET A 175 14.61 4.18 -10.73
C MET A 175 13.11 4.19 -11.08
N LEU A 176 12.22 4.01 -10.10
CA LEU A 176 10.77 4.10 -10.30
C LEU A 176 10.34 5.48 -10.81
N THR A 177 11.01 6.55 -10.39
CA THR A 177 10.75 7.91 -10.86
C THR A 177 11.18 8.08 -12.31
N VAL A 178 12.37 7.60 -12.66
CA VAL A 178 12.91 7.64 -14.03
C VAL A 178 12.04 6.79 -14.98
N THR A 179 11.56 5.62 -14.55
CA THR A 179 10.64 4.78 -15.34
C THR A 179 9.34 5.50 -15.68
N LYS A 180 8.84 6.39 -14.81
CA LYS A 180 7.70 7.25 -15.13
C LYS A 180 8.00 8.25 -16.25
N TYR A 181 9.23 8.75 -16.32
CA TYR A 181 9.67 9.66 -17.40
C TYR A 181 9.91 8.90 -18.70
N ALA A 182 10.41 7.66 -18.66
CA ALA A 182 10.55 6.81 -19.84
C ALA A 182 9.23 6.58 -20.57
N LYS A 183 8.11 6.43 -19.83
CA LYS A 183 6.76 6.38 -20.42
C LYS A 183 6.36 7.67 -21.16
N LYS A 184 7.07 8.78 -20.97
CA LYS A 184 6.87 10.05 -21.65
C LYS A 184 7.87 10.31 -22.79
N GLY A 185 8.53 9.27 -23.30
CA GLY A 185 9.41 9.36 -24.46
C GLY A 185 10.90 9.58 -24.15
N PHE A 186 11.33 9.39 -22.91
CA PHE A 186 12.77 9.28 -22.60
C PHE A 186 13.20 7.82 -22.79
N PRO A 187 13.91 7.47 -23.86
CA PRO A 187 14.41 6.10 -24.02
C PRO A 187 15.48 5.82 -22.95
N PHE A 188 15.28 4.73 -22.21
CA PHE A 188 16.39 4.17 -21.44
C PHE A 188 17.47 3.73 -22.42
N PRO A 189 18.76 3.95 -22.10
CA PRO A 189 19.82 3.34 -22.87
C PRO A 189 19.65 1.82 -22.78
N ASN A 190 19.43 1.17 -23.91
CA ASN A 190 19.46 -0.28 -23.98
C ASN A 190 20.89 -0.75 -23.80
N LEU A 191 21.17 -1.35 -22.66
CA LEU A 191 22.43 -2.03 -22.40
C LEU A 191 22.37 -3.39 -23.07
N LYS A 192 23.19 -3.60 -24.11
CA LYS A 192 23.36 -4.92 -24.73
C LYS A 192 24.78 -5.38 -24.49
N VAL A 193 24.90 -6.59 -23.96
CA VAL A 193 26.19 -7.28 -23.91
C VAL A 193 26.50 -7.82 -25.30
N VAL A 194 27.68 -7.58 -25.82
CA VAL A 194 28.12 -8.09 -27.12
C VAL A 194 28.49 -9.57 -26.94
N ASP A 195 27.73 -10.46 -27.60
CA ASP A 195 27.85 -11.92 -27.41
C ASP A 195 28.93 -12.56 -28.31
N GLY A 196 29.52 -11.82 -29.29
CA GLY A 196 30.48 -12.36 -30.22
C GLY A 196 31.47 -11.34 -30.80
N GLY A 197 32.51 -11.84 -31.46
CA GLY A 197 33.55 -11.02 -32.07
C GLY A 197 34.63 -10.50 -31.10
N ALA A 198 35.48 -9.58 -31.58
CA ALA A 198 36.57 -9.01 -30.80
C ALA A 198 36.13 -8.19 -29.58
N LEU A 199 34.86 -7.80 -29.51
CA LEU A 199 34.24 -7.02 -28.45
C LEU A 199 33.35 -7.85 -27.53
N LYS A 200 33.46 -9.17 -27.54
CA LYS A 200 32.67 -10.07 -26.68
C LYS A 200 32.86 -9.67 -25.22
N GLY A 201 31.75 -9.51 -24.53
CA GLY A 201 31.70 -9.11 -23.12
C GLY A 201 31.66 -7.60 -22.87
N PHE A 202 31.84 -6.76 -23.90
CA PHE A 202 31.64 -5.32 -23.80
C PHE A 202 30.15 -4.99 -23.76
N VAL A 203 29.80 -3.94 -23.00
CA VAL A 203 28.44 -3.44 -22.90
C VAL A 203 28.25 -2.30 -23.87
N SER A 204 27.37 -2.46 -24.87
CA SER A 204 26.99 -1.37 -25.75
C SER A 204 25.80 -0.60 -25.14
N VAL A 205 25.91 0.73 -25.15
CA VAL A 205 24.86 1.64 -24.70
C VAL A 205 24.26 2.34 -25.93
N ASN A 206 23.06 1.99 -26.31
CA ASN A 206 22.32 2.75 -27.34
C ASN A 206 21.61 3.91 -26.65
N ARG A 207 21.95 5.13 -27.04
CA ARG A 207 21.23 6.37 -26.68
C ARG A 207 20.01 6.57 -27.54
#